data_6c3d9c4e4b059514f0420941fe44e798
#
_entry.id   6c3d9c4e4b059514f0420941fe44e798
#
_cell.length_a   1.000
_cell.length_b   1.000
_cell.length_c   1.000
_cell.angle_alpha   90.00
_cell.angle_beta   90.00
_cell.angle_gamma   90.00
#
_symmetry.space_group_name_H-M   'P 1'
#
loop_
_entity.id
_entity.type
_entity.pdbx_description
1 polymer ?
#
loop_
_entity_poly.entity_id
_entity_poly.type
_entity_poly.pdbx_seq_one_letter_code
_entity_poly.pdbx_strand_id
1 'polypeptide(L)'
;VSEGDNSTFLGYEQTIADARIKRYSIVNDMVLLVLDETPFYAESGGQVNDTGSITGTGINLTVNNVQNENDVFIHYCSGDFDSSSTGNTVTCTVDNMRRRNIRKNHTATHLMHAALKEVLGEQVNQAGSRVDSDNLRFDLTHHKKVTHEELRQIESIVNREILENTEVKTSVKDYDDARKEGAIAMFGEKYGDTVRVLSIGDFSKELCGGTHVERTGDIGFFKVKEESSLAAGVRRIVAVTGPKAVEYIQEQSA
;
A
#
# COMPACT_ATOMS: atom_id res chain seq x y z
N VAL A 1 0.91 19.48 16.01
CA VAL A 1 0.61 19.82 14.60
C VAL A 1 -0.11 21.14 14.62
N SER A 2 0.35 22.14 13.89
CA SER A 2 -0.26 23.46 13.82
C SER A 2 -0.72 23.78 12.40
N GLU A 3 -1.63 24.74 12.27
CA GLU A 3 -2.10 25.26 10.99
C GLU A 3 -0.90 25.71 10.13
N GLY A 4 -0.80 25.25 8.88
CA GLY A 4 0.33 25.52 7.98
C GLY A 4 1.42 24.46 7.91
N ASP A 5 1.30 23.35 8.67
CA ASP A 5 2.26 22.23 8.63
C ASP A 5 1.97 21.18 7.54
N ASN A 6 0.89 21.32 6.78
CA ASN A 6 0.49 20.38 5.74
C ASN A 6 1.63 20.08 4.78
N SER A 7 1.80 18.81 4.44
CA SER A 7 2.78 18.31 3.49
C SER A 7 2.09 17.93 2.18
N THR A 8 2.73 18.20 1.05
CA THR A 8 2.26 17.69 -0.24
C THR A 8 2.85 16.30 -0.49
N PHE A 9 1.99 15.29 -0.71
CA PHE A 9 2.45 13.94 -1.04
C PHE A 9 2.75 13.80 -2.52
N LEU A 10 4.01 13.49 -2.86
CA LEU A 10 4.51 13.30 -4.22
C LEU A 10 4.68 11.81 -4.60
N GLY A 11 4.50 10.91 -3.64
CA GLY A 11 4.93 9.53 -3.74
C GLY A 11 4.12 8.63 -4.69
N TYR A 12 3.07 9.13 -5.33
CA TYR A 12 2.42 8.40 -6.41
C TYR A 12 3.27 8.37 -7.68
N GLU A 13 3.98 9.47 -7.97
CA GLU A 13 4.75 9.67 -9.20
C GLU A 13 6.25 9.60 -8.96
N GLN A 14 6.73 10.01 -7.78
CA GLN A 14 8.14 10.18 -7.48
C GLN A 14 8.57 9.31 -6.29
N THR A 15 9.78 8.76 -6.36
CA THR A 15 10.46 8.06 -5.26
C THR A 15 11.68 8.83 -4.77
N ILE A 16 12.05 9.90 -5.46
CA ILE A 16 13.09 10.84 -5.09
C ILE A 16 12.51 12.25 -5.26
N ALA A 17 12.66 13.09 -4.24
CA ALA A 17 12.22 14.48 -4.30
C ALA A 17 13.08 15.36 -3.37
N ASP A 18 13.26 16.60 -3.76
CA ASP A 18 13.79 17.62 -2.86
C ASP A 18 12.65 18.21 -2.05
N ALA A 19 12.91 18.49 -0.79
CA ALA A 19 11.94 19.03 0.15
C ALA A 19 12.60 20.01 1.13
N ARG A 20 11.81 20.84 1.80
CA ARG A 20 12.29 21.72 2.86
C ARG A 20 11.80 21.24 4.23
N ILE A 21 12.70 21.28 5.21
CA ILE A 21 12.35 20.98 6.58
C ILE A 21 11.54 22.14 7.16
N LYS A 22 10.25 21.92 7.41
CA LYS A 22 9.36 22.88 8.09
C LYS A 22 9.56 22.86 9.59
N ARG A 23 9.64 21.66 10.17
CA ARG A 23 9.79 21.45 11.61
C ARG A 23 10.57 20.19 11.91
N TYR A 24 11.15 20.15 13.09
CA TYR A 24 11.76 18.96 13.67
C TYR A 24 11.50 18.88 15.18
N SER A 25 11.64 17.67 15.70
CA SER A 25 11.73 17.38 17.12
C SER A 25 12.69 16.23 17.34
N ILE A 26 13.39 16.22 18.47
CA ILE A 26 14.26 15.10 18.83
C ILE A 26 13.70 14.48 20.10
N VAL A 27 13.34 13.20 20.04
CA VAL A 27 12.76 12.45 21.14
C VAL A 27 13.45 11.09 21.25
N ASN A 28 14.11 10.81 22.38
CA ASN A 28 14.82 9.54 22.61
C ASN A 28 15.75 9.16 21.45
N ASP A 29 16.61 10.08 21.05
CA ASP A 29 17.58 9.94 19.95
C ASP A 29 16.95 9.73 18.55
N MET A 30 15.64 9.86 18.46
CA MET A 30 14.91 9.83 17.18
C MET A 30 14.62 11.23 16.71
N VAL A 31 14.88 11.49 15.44
CA VAL A 31 14.58 12.77 14.78
C VAL A 31 13.23 12.66 14.09
N LEU A 32 12.28 13.50 14.48
CA LEU A 32 10.99 13.64 13.83
C LEU A 32 11.04 14.86 12.90
N LEU A 33 10.74 14.66 11.63
CA LEU A 33 10.73 15.72 10.63
C LEU A 33 9.34 15.91 10.02
N VAL A 34 8.96 17.16 9.84
CA VAL A 34 7.86 17.59 8.96
C VAL A 34 8.47 18.35 7.78
N LEU A 35 8.13 17.89 6.58
CA LEU A 35 8.58 18.45 5.32
C LEU A 35 7.43 19.16 4.61
N ASP A 36 7.73 20.12 3.71
CA ASP A 36 6.72 20.77 2.87
C ASP A 36 6.18 19.80 1.81
N GLU A 37 7.05 18.95 1.24
CA GLU A 37 6.73 17.93 0.27
C GLU A 37 7.37 16.61 0.67
N THR A 38 6.75 15.48 0.31
CA THR A 38 7.31 14.17 0.64
C THR A 38 6.99 13.10 -0.41
N PRO A 39 7.97 12.29 -0.83
CA PRO A 39 7.74 11.10 -1.63
C PRO A 39 7.37 9.86 -0.78
N PHE A 40 7.47 9.94 0.56
CA PHE A 40 7.25 8.83 1.47
C PHE A 40 5.77 8.62 1.75
N TYR A 41 5.26 7.44 1.46
CA TYR A 41 3.90 7.02 1.83
C TYR A 41 3.83 6.81 3.35
N ALA A 42 2.85 7.42 3.99
CA ALA A 42 2.52 7.17 5.40
C ALA A 42 1.62 5.95 5.52
N GLU A 43 1.76 5.17 6.59
CA GLU A 43 0.92 3.99 6.83
C GLU A 43 -0.55 4.37 6.83
N SER A 44 -1.32 3.77 5.90
CA SER A 44 -2.75 4.03 5.73
C SER A 44 -3.41 2.92 4.91
N GLY A 45 -4.71 2.68 5.11
CA GLY A 45 -5.52 1.77 4.29
C GLY A 45 -4.97 0.33 4.24
N GLY A 46 -4.28 -0.12 5.27
CA GLY A 46 -3.64 -1.43 5.33
C GLY A 46 -2.26 -1.52 4.63
N GLN A 47 -1.85 -0.50 3.87
CA GLN A 47 -0.49 -0.44 3.33
C GLN A 47 0.46 0.14 4.37
N VAL A 48 1.60 -0.54 4.62
CA VAL A 48 2.66 -0.05 5.50
C VAL A 48 3.35 1.18 4.92
N ASN A 49 3.95 1.99 5.80
CA ASN A 49 4.76 3.15 5.40
C ASN A 49 5.97 2.77 4.56
N ASP A 50 6.50 3.75 3.83
CA ASP A 50 7.80 3.65 3.21
C ASP A 50 8.94 3.81 4.21
N THR A 51 10.10 3.33 3.78
CA THR A 51 11.41 3.60 4.38
C THR A 51 12.34 4.19 3.33
N GLY A 52 13.50 4.72 3.76
CA GLY A 52 14.48 5.29 2.86
C GLY A 52 15.42 6.24 3.58
N SER A 53 15.88 7.28 2.91
CA SER A 53 16.82 8.25 3.45
C SER A 53 16.44 9.71 3.18
N ILE A 54 16.86 10.59 4.07
CA ILE A 54 16.81 12.04 3.91
C ILE A 54 18.23 12.57 4.10
N THR A 55 18.78 13.20 3.06
CA THR A 55 20.16 13.69 3.05
C THR A 55 20.24 15.17 2.70
N GLY A 56 21.22 15.85 3.26
CA GLY A 56 21.50 17.27 3.04
C GLY A 56 22.76 17.69 3.76
N THR A 57 23.07 18.99 3.75
CA THR A 57 24.23 19.51 4.48
C THR A 57 24.04 19.31 5.98
N GLY A 58 24.90 18.50 6.59
CA GLY A 58 24.81 18.14 8.02
C GLY A 58 23.64 17.19 8.36
N ILE A 59 23.02 16.58 7.35
CA ILE A 59 21.90 15.67 7.52
C ILE A 59 22.16 14.36 6.76
N ASN A 60 22.09 13.26 7.50
CA ASN A 60 22.14 11.90 6.94
C ASN A 60 21.26 11.00 7.79
N LEU A 61 19.97 10.92 7.40
CA LEU A 61 18.93 10.27 8.16
C LEU A 61 18.38 9.05 7.43
N THR A 62 18.12 7.98 8.18
CA THR A 62 17.32 6.84 7.75
C THR A 62 15.87 7.06 8.20
N VAL A 63 14.92 7.01 7.27
CA VAL A 63 13.49 7.05 7.55
C VAL A 63 13.02 5.66 7.93
N ASN A 64 12.58 5.48 9.17
CA ASN A 64 12.13 4.21 9.71
C ASN A 64 10.60 4.06 9.68
N ASN A 65 9.87 5.17 9.88
CA ASN A 65 8.41 5.21 9.89
C ASN A 65 7.91 6.55 9.36
N VAL A 66 6.73 6.55 8.79
CA VAL A 66 6.02 7.76 8.34
C VAL A 66 4.56 7.64 8.73
N GLN A 67 4.06 8.65 9.44
CA GLN A 67 2.66 8.75 9.87
C GLN A 67 2.04 10.02 9.29
N ASN A 68 0.73 9.97 9.02
CA ASN A 68 -0.03 11.13 8.59
C ASN A 68 -1.03 11.52 9.69
N GLU A 69 -0.92 12.74 10.18
CA GLU A 69 -1.85 13.34 11.14
C GLU A 69 -2.44 14.63 10.54
N ASN A 70 -3.69 14.56 10.06
CA ASN A 70 -4.39 15.70 9.46
C ASN A 70 -3.58 16.39 8.34
N ASP A 71 -3.14 15.61 7.34
CA ASP A 71 -2.33 16.02 6.19
C ASP A 71 -0.92 16.52 6.54
N VAL A 72 -0.45 16.27 7.76
CA VAL A 72 0.94 16.46 8.17
C VAL A 72 1.67 15.14 8.19
N PHE A 73 2.66 14.99 7.33
CA PHE A 73 3.50 13.79 7.26
C PHE A 73 4.65 13.93 8.25
N ILE A 74 4.67 13.07 9.27
CA ILE A 74 5.71 13.01 10.29
C ILE A 74 6.64 11.86 9.96
N HIS A 75 7.91 12.18 9.67
CA HIS A 75 8.96 11.21 9.36
C HIS A 75 9.76 10.91 10.63
N TYR A 76 9.74 9.66 11.06
CA TYR A 76 10.50 9.16 12.22
C TYR A 76 11.84 8.62 11.72
N CYS A 77 12.91 9.32 12.07
CA CYS A 77 14.24 9.09 11.49
C CYS A 77 15.28 8.77 12.56
N SER A 78 16.33 8.06 12.15
CA SER A 78 17.56 7.86 12.92
C SER A 78 18.75 8.27 12.09
N GLY A 79 19.84 8.75 12.73
CA GLY A 79 21.08 9.16 12.07
C GLY A 79 21.51 10.57 12.45
N ASP A 80 22.39 11.16 11.63
CA ASP A 80 23.00 12.45 11.90
C ASP A 80 22.09 13.60 11.47
N PHE A 81 21.85 14.54 12.39
CA PHE A 81 21.01 15.70 12.16
C PHE A 81 21.59 16.95 12.81
N ASP A 82 21.97 17.92 11.99
CA ASP A 82 22.33 19.27 12.46
C ASP A 82 21.09 20.15 12.51
N SER A 83 20.68 20.53 13.70
CA SER A 83 19.51 21.37 13.93
C SER A 83 19.59 22.76 13.30
N SER A 84 20.80 23.26 12.98
CA SER A 84 21.00 24.52 12.24
C SER A 84 20.52 24.42 10.78
N SER A 85 20.26 23.21 10.29
CA SER A 85 19.83 22.93 8.93
C SER A 85 18.32 23.08 8.70
N THR A 86 17.54 23.50 9.72
CA THR A 86 16.11 23.76 9.58
C THR A 86 15.87 24.85 8.52
N GLY A 87 14.93 24.60 7.61
CA GLY A 87 14.65 25.48 6.46
C GLY A 87 15.52 25.22 5.23
N ASN A 88 16.55 24.36 5.35
CA ASN A 88 17.36 23.94 4.22
C ASN A 88 16.61 22.91 3.35
N THR A 89 17.01 22.85 2.09
CA THR A 89 16.57 21.80 1.17
C THR A 89 17.31 20.50 1.49
N VAL A 90 16.56 19.40 1.52
CA VAL A 90 17.04 18.04 1.67
C VAL A 90 16.55 17.18 0.52
N THR A 91 17.29 16.15 0.18
CA THR A 91 16.88 15.13 -0.80
C THR A 91 16.31 13.92 -0.08
N CYS A 92 15.05 13.62 -0.38
CA CYS A 92 14.31 12.48 0.12
C CYS A 92 14.39 11.34 -0.89
N THR A 93 14.83 10.16 -0.47
CA THR A 93 14.96 8.97 -1.33
C THR A 93 14.26 7.79 -0.69
N VAL A 94 13.17 7.33 -1.31
CA VAL A 94 12.40 6.15 -0.88
C VAL A 94 13.20 4.88 -1.22
N ASP A 95 13.16 3.86 -0.35
CA ASP A 95 13.63 2.52 -0.69
C ASP A 95 12.78 1.95 -1.85
N ASN A 96 13.30 2.09 -3.04
CA ASN A 96 12.58 1.74 -4.26
C ASN A 96 12.30 0.23 -4.37
N MET A 97 13.20 -0.63 -3.87
CA MET A 97 12.98 -2.08 -3.90
C MET A 97 11.78 -2.45 -3.02
N ARG A 98 11.77 -1.94 -1.79
CA ARG A 98 10.67 -2.13 -0.85
C ARG A 98 9.35 -1.58 -1.41
N ARG A 99 9.32 -0.33 -1.93
CA ARG A 99 8.14 0.30 -2.54
C ARG A 99 7.60 -0.52 -3.72
N ARG A 100 8.45 -1.03 -4.60
CA ARG A 100 8.04 -1.86 -5.74
C ARG A 100 7.36 -3.14 -5.29
N ASN A 101 7.87 -3.80 -4.26
CA ASN A 101 7.27 -5.02 -3.73
C ASN A 101 5.92 -4.72 -3.04
N ILE A 102 5.82 -3.62 -2.30
CA ILE A 102 4.54 -3.16 -1.72
C ILE A 102 3.51 -2.89 -2.82
N ARG A 103 3.87 -2.19 -3.89
CA ARG A 103 2.97 -1.93 -5.04
C ARG A 103 2.44 -3.21 -5.67
N LYS A 104 3.30 -4.24 -5.84
CA LYS A 104 2.90 -5.56 -6.35
C LYS A 104 1.89 -6.22 -5.44
N ASN A 105 2.19 -6.31 -4.16
CA ASN A 105 1.31 -6.91 -3.15
C ASN A 105 0.00 -6.14 -3.04
N HIS A 106 0.02 -4.81 -3.10
CA HIS A 106 -1.18 -4.01 -2.98
C HIS A 106 -2.11 -4.18 -4.19
N THR A 107 -1.57 -4.14 -5.41
CA THR A 107 -2.39 -4.37 -6.61
C THR A 107 -2.94 -5.80 -6.64
N ALA A 108 -2.12 -6.80 -6.26
CA ALA A 108 -2.58 -8.19 -6.15
C ALA A 108 -3.69 -8.38 -5.11
N THR A 109 -3.72 -7.56 -4.05
CA THR A 109 -4.81 -7.57 -3.05
C THR A 109 -6.16 -7.25 -3.70
N HIS A 110 -6.21 -6.25 -4.58
CA HIS A 110 -7.44 -5.88 -5.31
C HIS A 110 -7.85 -6.97 -6.31
N LEU A 111 -6.90 -7.54 -7.06
CA LEU A 111 -7.19 -8.68 -7.95
C LEU A 111 -7.71 -9.88 -7.16
N MET A 112 -7.10 -10.20 -6.02
CA MET A 112 -7.55 -11.29 -5.17
C MET A 112 -8.93 -11.01 -4.58
N HIS A 113 -9.25 -9.78 -4.16
CA HIS A 113 -10.57 -9.44 -3.64
C HIS A 113 -11.67 -9.66 -4.69
N ALA A 114 -11.45 -9.24 -5.94
CA ALA A 114 -12.37 -9.50 -7.03
C ALA A 114 -12.51 -11.01 -7.32
N ALA A 115 -11.41 -11.76 -7.36
CA ALA A 115 -11.41 -13.20 -7.54
C ALA A 115 -12.13 -13.95 -6.40
N LEU A 116 -11.97 -13.49 -5.14
CA LEU A 116 -12.70 -14.04 -4.00
C LEU A 116 -14.20 -13.87 -4.14
N LYS A 117 -14.67 -12.71 -4.62
CA LYS A 117 -16.09 -12.49 -4.91
C LYS A 117 -16.60 -13.39 -6.03
N GLU A 118 -15.83 -13.54 -7.10
CA GLU A 118 -16.20 -14.42 -8.23
C GLU A 118 -16.34 -15.89 -7.78
N VAL A 119 -15.44 -16.39 -6.93
CA VAL A 119 -15.41 -17.82 -6.53
C VAL A 119 -16.32 -18.10 -5.32
N LEU A 120 -16.35 -17.22 -4.33
CA LEU A 120 -17.05 -17.45 -3.06
C LEU A 120 -18.39 -16.72 -2.96
N GLY A 121 -18.65 -15.77 -3.87
CA GLY A 121 -19.88 -14.99 -3.95
C GLY A 121 -19.72 -13.52 -3.53
N GLU A 122 -20.64 -12.68 -4.01
CA GLU A 122 -20.66 -11.23 -3.85
C GLU A 122 -20.75 -10.74 -2.38
N GLN A 123 -21.16 -11.60 -1.46
CA GLN A 123 -21.24 -11.30 -0.02
C GLN A 123 -19.87 -11.22 0.67
N VAL A 124 -18.80 -11.63 0.00
CA VAL A 124 -17.44 -11.51 0.54
C VAL A 124 -17.05 -10.05 0.63
N ASN A 125 -16.71 -9.60 1.84
CA ASN A 125 -16.23 -8.26 2.09
C ASN A 125 -14.90 -8.30 2.84
N GLN A 126 -14.09 -7.26 2.68
CA GLN A 126 -12.88 -7.07 3.45
C GLN A 126 -13.24 -6.78 4.92
N ALA A 127 -12.69 -7.59 5.83
CA ALA A 127 -12.75 -7.35 7.29
C ALA A 127 -11.44 -6.72 7.81
N GLY A 128 -10.34 -6.86 7.06
CA GLY A 128 -9.06 -6.26 7.34
C GLY A 128 -8.06 -6.52 6.23
N SER A 129 -7.02 -5.71 6.16
CA SER A 129 -5.93 -5.87 5.18
C SER A 129 -4.61 -5.40 5.77
N ARG A 130 -3.52 -6.03 5.36
CA ARG A 130 -2.16 -5.56 5.56
C ARG A 130 -1.32 -5.90 4.34
N VAL A 131 -0.65 -4.89 3.83
CA VAL A 131 0.21 -5.00 2.65
C VAL A 131 1.60 -4.48 3.03
N ASP A 132 2.60 -5.35 2.96
CA ASP A 132 4.01 -4.99 3.14
C ASP A 132 4.86 -5.50 1.96
N SER A 133 6.19 -5.37 2.06
CA SER A 133 7.11 -5.77 1.00
C SER A 133 7.25 -7.28 0.83
N ASP A 134 6.93 -8.05 1.86
CA ASP A 134 7.14 -9.50 1.87
C ASP A 134 5.89 -10.29 1.53
N ASN A 135 4.72 -9.79 1.93
CA ASN A 135 3.45 -10.46 1.70
C ASN A 135 2.26 -9.49 1.76
N LEU A 136 1.13 -9.99 1.33
CA LEU A 136 -0.16 -9.38 1.58
C LEU A 136 -0.99 -10.30 2.49
N ARG A 137 -1.78 -9.69 3.37
CA ARG A 137 -2.75 -10.35 4.22
C ARG A 137 -4.12 -9.75 3.98
N PHE A 138 -5.10 -10.61 3.78
CA PHE A 138 -6.48 -10.20 3.55
C PHE A 138 -7.40 -10.99 4.48
N ASP A 139 -8.14 -10.29 5.31
CA ASP A 139 -9.16 -10.85 6.19
C ASP A 139 -10.52 -10.62 5.53
N LEU A 140 -11.28 -11.69 5.31
CA LEU A 140 -12.54 -11.66 4.58
C LEU A 140 -13.70 -12.22 5.43
N THR A 141 -14.91 -11.66 5.22
CA THR A 141 -16.12 -12.22 5.79
C THR A 141 -16.51 -13.49 5.03
N HIS A 142 -16.31 -14.64 5.68
CA HIS A 142 -16.70 -15.94 5.12
C HIS A 142 -16.86 -16.95 6.23
N HIS A 143 -17.98 -17.70 6.24
CA HIS A 143 -18.34 -18.60 7.34
C HIS A 143 -17.72 -20.00 7.23
N LYS A 144 -17.24 -20.38 6.04
CA LYS A 144 -16.68 -21.70 5.77
C LYS A 144 -15.17 -21.59 5.52
N LYS A 145 -14.47 -22.70 5.75
CA LYS A 145 -13.08 -22.81 5.27
C LYS A 145 -13.06 -22.70 3.74
N VAL A 146 -12.17 -21.88 3.21
CA VAL A 146 -11.91 -21.84 1.77
C VAL A 146 -11.16 -23.11 1.39
N THR A 147 -11.72 -23.89 0.50
CA THR A 147 -11.18 -25.20 0.09
C THR A 147 -9.92 -25.03 -0.77
N HIS A 148 -9.11 -26.06 -0.86
CA HIS A 148 -7.94 -26.05 -1.75
C HIS A 148 -8.32 -25.86 -3.23
N GLU A 149 -9.50 -26.34 -3.63
CA GLU A 149 -10.00 -26.14 -4.99
C GLU A 149 -10.36 -24.67 -5.24
N GLU A 150 -11.10 -24.05 -4.33
CA GLU A 150 -11.43 -22.63 -4.40
C GLU A 150 -10.16 -21.74 -4.38
N LEU A 151 -9.18 -22.06 -3.53
CA LEU A 151 -7.90 -21.36 -3.52
C LEU A 151 -7.17 -21.46 -4.86
N ARG A 152 -7.17 -22.66 -5.49
CA ARG A 152 -6.57 -22.83 -6.84
C ARG A 152 -7.31 -22.03 -7.90
N GLN A 153 -8.63 -21.96 -7.85
CA GLN A 153 -9.43 -21.14 -8.76
C GLN A 153 -9.10 -19.65 -8.59
N ILE A 154 -9.03 -19.16 -7.36
CA ILE A 154 -8.64 -17.78 -7.03
C ILE A 154 -7.23 -17.47 -7.57
N GLU A 155 -6.25 -18.35 -7.31
CA GLU A 155 -4.89 -18.19 -7.84
C GLU A 155 -4.87 -18.15 -9.38
N SER A 156 -5.64 -19.01 -10.03
CA SER A 156 -5.73 -19.06 -11.49
C SER A 156 -6.33 -17.78 -12.06
N ILE A 157 -7.38 -17.24 -11.45
CA ILE A 157 -8.01 -15.98 -11.86
C ILE A 157 -7.01 -14.83 -11.70
N VAL A 158 -6.40 -14.69 -10.51
CA VAL A 158 -5.44 -13.61 -10.25
C VAL A 158 -4.25 -13.66 -11.22
N ASN A 159 -3.68 -14.85 -11.43
CA ASN A 159 -2.54 -15.00 -12.35
C ASN A 159 -2.94 -14.76 -13.82
N ARG A 160 -4.16 -15.09 -14.22
CA ARG A 160 -4.70 -14.73 -15.54
C ARG A 160 -4.73 -13.22 -15.71
N GLU A 161 -5.30 -12.48 -14.75
CA GLU A 161 -5.35 -11.01 -14.79
C GLU A 161 -3.95 -10.36 -14.78
N ILE A 162 -2.99 -10.99 -14.11
CA ILE A 162 -1.57 -10.58 -14.16
C ILE A 162 -1.02 -10.74 -15.59
N LEU A 163 -1.28 -11.88 -16.24
CA LEU A 163 -0.80 -12.19 -17.58
C LEU A 163 -1.44 -11.32 -18.68
N GLU A 164 -2.67 -10.84 -18.48
CA GLU A 164 -3.34 -9.88 -19.37
C GLU A 164 -2.60 -8.54 -19.43
N ASN A 165 -1.74 -8.25 -18.46
CA ASN A 165 -0.92 -7.04 -18.42
C ASN A 165 -1.73 -5.75 -18.60
N THR A 166 -2.90 -5.71 -17.95
CA THR A 166 -3.84 -4.59 -18.02
C THR A 166 -3.27 -3.35 -17.33
N GLU A 167 -3.51 -2.17 -17.89
CA GLU A 167 -3.13 -0.89 -17.28
C GLU A 167 -3.92 -0.66 -15.99
N VAL A 168 -3.21 -0.25 -14.93
CA VAL A 168 -3.77 0.10 -13.64
C VAL A 168 -3.98 1.61 -13.58
N LYS A 169 -5.25 2.04 -13.64
CA LYS A 169 -5.61 3.46 -13.71
C LYS A 169 -6.06 3.98 -12.36
N THR A 170 -5.66 5.21 -12.07
CA THR A 170 -6.15 5.94 -10.91
C THR A 170 -6.75 7.27 -11.33
N SER A 171 -7.85 7.65 -10.68
CA SER A 171 -8.51 8.94 -10.90
C SER A 171 -9.03 9.49 -9.59
N VAL A 172 -9.03 10.81 -9.45
CA VAL A 172 -9.66 11.49 -8.32
C VAL A 172 -11.05 11.93 -8.75
N LYS A 173 -12.07 11.57 -7.97
CA LYS A 173 -13.48 11.83 -8.26
C LYS A 173 -14.23 12.25 -7.00
N ASP A 174 -15.41 12.84 -7.18
CA ASP A 174 -16.40 12.96 -6.12
C ASP A 174 -16.80 11.58 -5.61
N TYR A 175 -17.00 11.45 -4.30
CA TYR A 175 -17.34 10.16 -3.66
C TYR A 175 -18.64 9.57 -4.21
N ASP A 176 -19.69 10.38 -4.34
CA ASP A 176 -20.98 9.91 -4.81
C ASP A 176 -20.93 9.47 -6.28
N ASP A 177 -20.18 10.18 -7.11
CA ASP A 177 -19.99 9.83 -8.52
C ASP A 177 -19.16 8.54 -8.67
N ALA A 178 -18.10 8.38 -7.89
CA ALA A 178 -17.33 7.14 -7.85
C ALA A 178 -18.23 5.93 -7.47
N ARG A 179 -19.10 6.11 -6.47
CA ARG A 179 -20.04 5.07 -6.03
C ARG A 179 -21.10 4.75 -7.10
N LYS A 180 -21.64 5.75 -7.81
CA LYS A 180 -22.58 5.55 -8.94
C LYS A 180 -21.93 4.77 -10.09
N GLU A 181 -20.63 4.97 -10.32
CA GLU A 181 -19.85 4.24 -11.31
C GLU A 181 -19.46 2.81 -10.86
N GLY A 182 -19.90 2.36 -9.70
CA GLY A 182 -19.68 1.01 -9.20
C GLY A 182 -18.36 0.81 -8.43
N ALA A 183 -17.67 1.89 -8.04
CA ALA A 183 -16.48 1.75 -7.21
C ALA A 183 -16.83 1.18 -5.82
N ILE A 184 -16.11 0.13 -5.40
CA ILE A 184 -16.29 -0.51 -4.10
C ILE A 184 -15.57 0.33 -3.04
N ALA A 185 -16.29 0.72 -1.98
CA ALA A 185 -15.72 1.35 -0.80
C ALA A 185 -15.41 0.28 0.26
N MET A 186 -14.24 0.36 0.89
CA MET A 186 -13.85 -0.56 1.95
C MET A 186 -14.69 -0.32 3.20
N PHE A 187 -15.08 -1.40 3.86
CA PHE A 187 -15.88 -1.31 5.08
C PHE A 187 -15.06 -0.71 6.23
N GLY A 188 -15.66 0.24 6.94
CA GLY A 188 -15.05 0.86 8.13
C GLY A 188 -14.09 2.03 7.85
N GLU A 189 -13.80 2.34 6.59
CA GLU A 189 -13.02 3.53 6.23
C GLU A 189 -13.89 4.78 6.12
N LYS A 190 -13.33 5.92 6.52
CA LYS A 190 -13.96 7.24 6.36
C LYS A 190 -13.40 7.89 5.11
N TYR A 191 -14.28 8.27 4.22
CA TYR A 191 -13.92 8.95 2.98
C TYR A 191 -14.33 10.42 3.04
N GLY A 192 -13.51 11.30 2.46
CA GLY A 192 -13.88 12.70 2.24
C GLY A 192 -14.80 12.86 1.03
N ASP A 193 -15.09 14.11 0.68
CA ASP A 193 -15.93 14.46 -0.48
C ASP A 193 -15.29 14.01 -1.80
N THR A 194 -13.96 14.00 -1.87
CA THR A 194 -13.17 13.50 -3.01
C THR A 194 -12.40 12.24 -2.65
N VAL A 195 -12.39 11.28 -3.55
CA VAL A 195 -11.77 9.97 -3.37
C VAL A 195 -10.89 9.58 -4.56
N ARG A 196 -9.86 8.78 -4.28
CA ARG A 196 -9.04 8.16 -5.32
C ARG A 196 -9.63 6.81 -5.69
N VAL A 197 -9.97 6.65 -6.97
CA VAL A 197 -10.52 5.43 -7.56
C VAL A 197 -9.40 4.69 -8.28
N LEU A 198 -9.19 3.43 -7.92
CA LEU A 198 -8.33 2.49 -8.62
C LEU A 198 -9.18 1.64 -9.55
N SER A 199 -8.80 1.54 -10.83
CA SER A 199 -9.45 0.70 -11.83
C SER A 199 -8.44 -0.21 -12.52
N ILE A 200 -8.72 -1.51 -12.56
CA ILE A 200 -7.91 -2.52 -13.24
C ILE A 200 -8.80 -3.13 -14.33
N GLY A 201 -8.78 -2.52 -15.52
CA GLY A 201 -9.73 -2.85 -16.58
C GLY A 201 -11.17 -2.81 -16.08
N ASP A 202 -11.96 -3.80 -16.49
CA ASP A 202 -13.33 -4.03 -16.00
C ASP A 202 -13.38 -5.03 -14.84
N PHE A 203 -12.21 -5.58 -14.43
CA PHE A 203 -12.13 -6.64 -13.44
C PHE A 203 -12.24 -6.14 -12.00
N SER A 204 -11.63 -4.99 -11.67
CA SER A 204 -11.68 -4.41 -10.33
C SER A 204 -11.78 -2.89 -10.38
N LYS A 205 -12.70 -2.32 -9.59
CA LYS A 205 -12.82 -0.87 -9.38
C LYS A 205 -13.10 -0.59 -7.91
N GLU A 206 -12.12 0.01 -7.21
CA GLU A 206 -12.18 0.20 -5.76
C GLU A 206 -11.68 1.59 -5.34
N LEU A 207 -12.15 2.09 -4.20
CA LEU A 207 -11.58 3.28 -3.58
C LEU A 207 -10.28 2.90 -2.88
N CYS A 208 -9.16 3.49 -3.31
CA CYS A 208 -7.85 3.16 -2.74
C CYS A 208 -6.86 4.33 -2.82
N GLY A 209 -6.35 4.75 -1.65
CA GLY A 209 -5.30 5.78 -1.52
C GLY A 209 -3.88 5.22 -1.55
N GLY A 210 -3.68 3.92 -1.72
CA GLY A 210 -2.36 3.30 -1.71
C GLY A 210 -1.56 3.44 -3.00
N THR A 211 -0.36 2.84 -3.00
CA THR A 211 0.52 2.84 -4.18
C THR A 211 0.39 1.52 -4.94
N HIS A 212 0.38 1.60 -6.27
CA HIS A 212 0.11 0.46 -7.15
C HIS A 212 1.16 0.35 -8.26
N VAL A 213 1.20 -0.81 -8.91
CA VAL A 213 1.95 -1.02 -10.16
C VAL A 213 1.27 -0.26 -11.31
N GLU A 214 1.99 0.01 -12.39
CA GLU A 214 1.44 0.66 -13.58
C GLU A 214 0.63 -0.31 -14.43
N ARG A 215 1.05 -1.57 -14.48
CA ARG A 215 0.39 -2.64 -15.21
C ARG A 215 0.35 -3.91 -14.37
N THR A 216 -0.69 -4.73 -14.54
CA THR A 216 -0.85 -5.97 -13.76
C THR A 216 0.31 -6.95 -13.96
N GLY A 217 0.94 -6.96 -15.15
CA GLY A 217 2.14 -7.76 -15.44
C GLY A 217 3.35 -7.45 -14.56
N ASP A 218 3.45 -6.24 -14.02
CA ASP A 218 4.54 -5.85 -13.10
C ASP A 218 4.51 -6.63 -11.78
N ILE A 219 3.36 -7.21 -11.42
CA ILE A 219 3.21 -8.07 -10.23
C ILE A 219 4.10 -9.31 -10.35
N GLY A 220 4.19 -9.87 -11.55
CA GLY A 220 4.94 -11.09 -11.87
C GLY A 220 4.11 -12.34 -11.63
N PHE A 221 4.19 -12.94 -10.45
CA PHE A 221 3.44 -14.13 -10.08
C PHE A 221 2.78 -13.98 -8.71
N PHE A 222 1.58 -14.57 -8.55
CA PHE A 222 0.81 -14.56 -7.30
C PHE A 222 0.66 -15.98 -6.76
N LYS A 223 0.89 -16.17 -5.44
CA LYS A 223 0.72 -17.44 -4.76
C LYS A 223 0.12 -17.27 -3.37
N VAL A 224 -0.92 -18.03 -3.05
CA VAL A 224 -1.45 -18.14 -1.68
C VAL A 224 -0.51 -19.02 -0.85
N LYS A 225 -0.11 -18.50 0.33
CA LYS A 225 0.72 -19.23 1.30
C LYS A 225 -0.11 -19.94 2.34
N GLU A 226 -1.15 -19.27 2.83
CA GLU A 226 -1.92 -19.71 4.00
C GLU A 226 -3.38 -19.28 3.89
N GLU A 227 -4.26 -20.14 4.36
CA GLU A 227 -5.67 -19.85 4.64
C GLU A 227 -5.99 -20.33 6.05
N SER A 228 -6.51 -19.46 6.91
CA SER A 228 -6.78 -19.77 8.31
C SER A 228 -8.04 -19.08 8.82
N SER A 229 -8.55 -19.56 9.98
CA SER A 229 -9.64 -18.90 10.69
C SER A 229 -9.08 -17.80 11.57
N LEU A 230 -9.63 -16.59 11.46
CA LEU A 230 -9.28 -15.47 12.34
C LEU A 230 -10.29 -15.33 13.50
N ALA A 231 -11.58 -15.41 13.18
CA ALA A 231 -12.69 -15.32 14.12
C ALA A 231 -13.93 -16.02 13.54
N ALA A 232 -15.00 -16.08 14.30
CA ALA A 232 -16.28 -16.60 13.80
C ALA A 232 -16.75 -15.76 12.58
N GLY A 233 -16.90 -16.42 11.44
CA GLY A 233 -17.31 -15.77 10.19
C GLY A 233 -16.23 -14.92 9.51
N VAL A 234 -14.98 -14.99 9.96
CA VAL A 234 -13.84 -14.27 9.34
C VAL A 234 -12.71 -15.23 9.04
N ARG A 235 -12.28 -15.25 7.77
CA ARG A 235 -11.14 -16.02 7.28
C ARG A 235 -9.99 -15.10 6.94
N ARG A 236 -8.77 -15.61 7.03
CA ARG A 236 -7.53 -14.92 6.68
C ARG A 236 -6.84 -15.63 5.54
N ILE A 237 -6.43 -14.87 4.53
CA ILE A 237 -5.56 -15.33 3.45
C ILE A 237 -4.27 -14.54 3.50
N VAL A 238 -3.14 -15.25 3.43
CA VAL A 238 -1.80 -14.68 3.25
C VAL A 238 -1.28 -15.11 1.90
N ALA A 239 -0.82 -14.15 1.11
CA ALA A 239 -0.28 -14.42 -0.22
C ALA A 239 1.00 -13.62 -0.49
N VAL A 240 1.74 -14.03 -1.50
CA VAL A 240 3.01 -13.44 -1.93
C VAL A 240 2.98 -13.17 -3.43
N THR A 241 3.81 -12.22 -3.89
CA THR A 241 3.92 -11.85 -5.30
C THR A 241 5.37 -11.82 -5.78
N GLY A 242 5.54 -11.84 -7.10
CA GLY A 242 6.82 -11.63 -7.76
C GLY A 242 7.92 -12.57 -7.25
N PRO A 243 9.12 -12.05 -6.90
CA PRO A 243 10.23 -12.87 -6.45
C PRO A 243 9.92 -13.75 -5.24
N LYS A 244 9.13 -13.24 -4.27
CA LYS A 244 8.73 -14.00 -3.07
C LYS A 244 7.80 -15.16 -3.39
N ALA A 245 6.96 -15.03 -4.41
CA ALA A 245 6.12 -16.14 -4.88
C ALA A 245 6.95 -17.24 -5.56
N VAL A 246 7.95 -16.86 -6.35
CA VAL A 246 8.89 -17.81 -6.97
C VAL A 246 9.71 -18.55 -5.93
N GLU A 247 10.29 -17.82 -4.97
CA GLU A 247 11.05 -18.38 -3.84
C GLU A 247 10.20 -19.42 -3.07
N TYR A 248 8.98 -19.04 -2.71
CA TYR A 248 8.06 -19.93 -2.00
C TYR A 248 7.75 -21.23 -2.76
N ILE A 249 7.53 -21.15 -4.09
CA ILE A 249 7.26 -22.33 -4.91
C ILE A 249 8.49 -23.23 -4.99
N GLN A 250 9.68 -22.67 -5.13
CA GLN A 250 10.93 -23.44 -5.17
C GLN A 250 11.16 -24.19 -3.86
N GLU A 251 10.90 -23.56 -2.71
CA GLU A 251 10.98 -24.19 -1.39
C GLU A 251 9.99 -25.35 -1.23
N GLN A 252 8.79 -25.24 -1.80
CA GLN A 252 7.78 -26.32 -1.73
C GLN A 252 8.09 -27.51 -2.67
N SER A 253 8.95 -27.30 -3.67
CA SER A 253 9.32 -28.29 -4.68
C SER A 253 10.62 -29.03 -4.34
N ALA A 254 11.33 -28.64 -3.29
CA ALA A 254 12.59 -29.22 -2.82
C ALA A 254 12.35 -30.30 -1.77
#